data_ac2048143d7e4630e72eba8c02a38f1a
#
_entry.id   ac2048143d7e4630e72eba8c02a38f1a
#
_cell.length_a   1.000
_cell.length_b   1.000
_cell.length_c   1.000
_cell.angle_alpha   90.00
_cell.angle_beta   90.00
_cell.angle_gamma   90.00
#
_symmetry.space_group_name_H-M   'P 1'
#
loop_
_entity.id
_entity.type
_entity.pdbx_description
1 polymer ?
#
loop_
_entity_poly.entity_id
_entity_poly.type
_entity_poly.pdbx_seq_one_letter_code
_entity_poly.pdbx_strand_id
1 'polypeptide(L)'
;MRYYVISDVHGYYTQMKSALEKAGFFSDTTPHKLIMLGDLFDRGHEAKQLQQFILEQMEQDKIILIRGNHEDLFVELVTTDAGMPYSYHKSNGTYDTALQLTGFDPVMASIRHYDFADAAKDTPFYKEIIPAMLDYFETEHYVFTHGWIPSIPNRDKSYSYISSWREADREQW
;
A
#
# COMPACT_ATOMS: atom_id res chain seq x y z
N MET A 1 7.71 10.93 -20.26
CA MET A 1 7.82 10.48 -18.86
C MET A 1 8.18 9.00 -18.87
N ARG A 2 9.18 8.59 -18.09
CA ARG A 2 9.51 7.17 -17.85
C ARG A 2 8.89 6.72 -16.55
N TYR A 3 8.38 5.50 -16.49
CA TYR A 3 7.86 4.92 -15.27
C TYR A 3 8.63 3.67 -14.88
N TYR A 4 9.05 3.61 -13.63
CA TYR A 4 9.53 2.40 -12.96
C TYR A 4 8.35 1.84 -12.17
N VAL A 5 8.07 0.55 -12.32
CA VAL A 5 6.88 -0.06 -11.73
C VAL A 5 7.29 -1.23 -10.84
N ILE A 6 6.76 -1.27 -9.64
CA ILE A 6 6.97 -2.36 -8.68
C ILE A 6 5.67 -2.69 -7.96
N SER A 7 5.49 -3.93 -7.57
CA SER A 7 4.29 -4.44 -6.88
C SER A 7 4.70 -5.26 -5.65
N ASP A 8 3.79 -5.36 -4.67
CA ASP A 8 3.87 -6.32 -3.55
C ASP A 8 5.21 -6.27 -2.80
N VAL A 9 5.63 -5.07 -2.40
CA VAL A 9 6.90 -4.85 -1.70
C VAL A 9 6.90 -5.49 -0.32
N HIS A 10 5.74 -5.51 0.35
CA HIS A 10 5.52 -6.19 1.62
C HIS A 10 6.59 -5.92 2.69
N GLY A 11 6.98 -4.65 2.86
CA GLY A 11 7.93 -4.27 3.90
C GLY A 11 9.38 -4.74 3.69
N TYR A 12 9.73 -5.24 2.49
CA TYR A 12 11.09 -5.63 2.11
C TYR A 12 11.84 -4.47 1.44
N TYR A 13 12.09 -3.41 2.20
CA TYR A 13 12.71 -2.19 1.70
C TYR A 13 14.07 -2.40 1.05
N THR A 14 14.96 -3.17 1.70
CA THR A 14 16.32 -3.42 1.19
C THR A 14 16.30 -4.11 -0.17
N GLN A 15 15.42 -5.10 -0.36
CA GLN A 15 15.28 -5.82 -1.62
C GLN A 15 14.70 -4.91 -2.72
N MET A 16 13.66 -4.15 -2.38
CA MET A 16 13.07 -3.15 -3.27
C MET A 16 14.12 -2.13 -3.73
N LYS A 17 14.86 -1.54 -2.79
CA LYS A 17 15.90 -0.55 -3.09
C LYS A 17 16.97 -1.12 -4.02
N SER A 18 17.43 -2.33 -3.75
CA SER A 18 18.41 -3.02 -4.63
C SER A 18 17.85 -3.27 -6.03
N ALA A 19 16.56 -3.61 -6.17
CA ALA A 19 15.92 -3.78 -7.47
C ALA A 19 15.84 -2.46 -8.24
N LEU A 20 15.46 -1.36 -7.57
CA LEU A 20 15.40 -0.03 -8.16
C LEU A 20 16.79 0.50 -8.57
N GLU A 21 17.83 0.23 -7.76
CA GLU A 21 19.23 0.54 -8.12
C GLU A 21 19.65 -0.19 -9.40
N LYS A 22 19.39 -1.50 -9.48
CA LYS A 22 19.71 -2.31 -10.67
C LYS A 22 18.92 -1.88 -11.90
N ALA A 23 17.68 -1.42 -11.72
CA ALA A 23 16.86 -0.87 -12.80
C ALA A 23 17.31 0.53 -13.24
N GLY A 24 18.20 1.18 -12.50
CA GLY A 24 18.71 2.51 -12.80
C GLY A 24 17.85 3.67 -12.30
N PHE A 25 16.85 3.42 -11.46
CA PHE A 25 15.93 4.45 -10.98
C PHE A 25 16.64 5.66 -10.37
N PHE A 26 17.62 5.43 -9.49
CA PHE A 26 18.34 6.50 -8.80
C PHE A 26 19.36 7.23 -9.66
N SER A 27 19.79 6.64 -10.77
CA SER A 27 20.76 7.22 -11.70
C SER A 27 20.13 7.81 -12.96
N ASP A 28 18.82 7.67 -13.14
CA ASP A 28 18.10 8.18 -14.30
C ASP A 28 18.00 9.72 -14.23
N THR A 29 18.59 10.40 -15.21
CA THR A 29 18.55 11.87 -15.32
C THR A 29 17.38 12.38 -16.17
N THR A 30 16.59 11.50 -16.76
CA THR A 30 15.39 11.87 -17.53
C THR A 30 14.19 12.03 -16.58
N PRO A 31 13.15 12.79 -16.97
CA PRO A 31 11.92 12.85 -16.16
C PRO A 31 11.30 11.48 -15.95
N HIS A 32 11.25 11.01 -14.71
CA HIS A 32 10.74 9.69 -14.36
C HIS A 32 9.98 9.70 -13.04
N LYS A 33 9.10 8.71 -12.85
CA LYS A 33 8.38 8.42 -11.59
C LYS A 33 8.40 6.93 -11.28
N LEU A 34 8.31 6.62 -10.00
CA LEU A 34 8.05 5.27 -9.49
C LEU A 34 6.53 5.07 -9.37
N ILE A 35 6.01 3.96 -9.85
CA ILE A 35 4.64 3.51 -9.59
C ILE A 35 4.74 2.30 -8.67
N MET A 36 4.12 2.37 -7.49
CA MET A 36 4.00 1.25 -6.57
C MET A 36 2.56 0.74 -6.58
N LEU A 37 2.38 -0.53 -6.95
CA LEU A 37 1.08 -1.13 -7.22
C LEU A 37 0.45 -1.80 -5.97
N GLY A 38 0.50 -1.15 -4.82
CA GLY A 38 -0.11 -1.63 -3.59
C GLY A 38 0.67 -2.73 -2.87
N ASP A 39 0.11 -3.19 -1.76
CA ASP A 39 0.69 -4.18 -0.86
C ASP A 39 2.12 -3.78 -0.45
N LEU A 40 2.24 -2.53 0.01
CA LEU A 40 3.54 -1.94 0.31
C LEU A 40 4.16 -2.53 1.58
N PHE A 41 3.32 -2.76 2.58
CA PHE A 41 3.71 -3.21 3.91
C PHE A 41 3.30 -4.67 4.16
N ASP A 42 3.36 -5.06 5.42
CA ASP A 42 3.10 -6.41 5.91
C ASP A 42 4.23 -7.41 5.56
N ARG A 43 4.26 -8.55 6.27
CA ARG A 43 5.22 -9.66 6.10
C ARG A 43 6.68 -9.31 6.40
N GLY A 44 7.21 -8.22 5.83
CA GLY A 44 8.60 -7.78 6.04
C GLY A 44 8.81 -7.00 7.33
N HIS A 45 10.08 -6.72 7.65
CA HIS A 45 10.47 -6.11 8.93
C HIS A 45 11.08 -4.70 8.78
N GLU A 46 10.95 -4.07 7.61
CA GLU A 46 11.57 -2.78 7.31
C GLU A 46 10.50 -1.69 7.05
N ALA A 47 9.36 -1.76 7.78
CA ALA A 47 8.23 -0.84 7.56
C ALA A 47 8.62 0.63 7.75
N LYS A 48 9.44 0.96 8.77
CA LYS A 48 9.87 2.34 9.00
C LYS A 48 10.74 2.90 7.87
N GLN A 49 11.67 2.09 7.37
CA GLN A 49 12.55 2.49 6.27
C GLN A 49 11.76 2.68 4.97
N LEU A 50 10.80 1.77 4.70
CA LEU A 50 9.92 1.88 3.54
C LEU A 50 9.03 3.12 3.63
N GLN A 51 8.41 3.37 4.80
CA GLN A 51 7.61 4.57 5.02
C GLN A 51 8.41 5.85 4.75
N GLN A 52 9.62 5.94 5.31
CA GLN A 52 10.49 7.10 5.10
C GLN A 52 10.82 7.31 3.63
N PHE A 53 11.19 6.24 2.91
CA PHE A 53 11.46 6.29 1.47
C PHE A 53 10.25 6.80 0.68
N ILE A 54 9.05 6.30 0.98
CA ILE A 54 7.83 6.72 0.27
C ILE A 54 7.57 8.21 0.49
N LEU A 55 7.67 8.70 1.73
CA LEU A 55 7.48 10.11 2.05
C LEU A 55 8.49 11.00 1.31
N GLU A 56 9.76 10.61 1.26
CA GLU A 56 10.79 11.34 0.51
C GLU A 56 10.49 11.39 -1.01
N GLN A 57 9.94 10.31 -1.58
CA GLN A 57 9.54 10.32 -2.99
C GLN A 57 8.25 11.14 -3.22
N MET A 58 7.33 11.17 -2.25
CA MET A 58 6.13 12.02 -2.31
C MET A 58 6.51 13.51 -2.28
N GLU A 59 7.40 13.92 -1.38
CA GLU A 59 7.89 15.31 -1.31
C GLU A 59 8.52 15.80 -2.62
N GLN A 60 9.15 14.88 -3.38
CA GLN A 60 9.80 15.18 -4.65
C GLN A 60 8.85 15.04 -5.87
N ASP A 61 7.58 14.70 -5.66
CA ASP A 61 6.63 14.35 -6.72
C ASP A 61 7.15 13.24 -7.66
N LYS A 62 7.87 12.25 -7.10
CA LYS A 62 8.50 11.16 -7.84
C LYS A 62 7.82 9.81 -7.70
N ILE A 63 6.67 9.74 -7.03
CA ILE A 63 5.97 8.50 -6.77
C ILE A 63 4.48 8.61 -7.11
N ILE A 64 3.91 7.50 -7.56
CA ILE A 64 2.48 7.27 -7.72
C ILE A 64 2.16 6.01 -6.95
N LEU A 65 1.20 6.08 -6.05
CA LEU A 65 0.83 5.00 -5.15
C LEU A 65 -0.53 4.47 -5.55
N ILE A 66 -0.61 3.17 -5.78
CA ILE A 66 -1.86 2.44 -5.99
C ILE A 66 -2.17 1.68 -4.69
N ARG A 67 -3.44 1.65 -4.30
CA ARG A 67 -3.89 1.02 -3.08
C ARG A 67 -4.12 -0.47 -3.28
N GLY A 68 -3.50 -1.30 -2.46
CA GLY A 68 -3.69 -2.75 -2.39
C GLY A 68 -4.65 -3.15 -1.26
N ASN A 69 -4.94 -4.44 -1.17
CA ASN A 69 -5.80 -4.97 -0.10
C ASN A 69 -5.10 -4.99 1.26
N HIS A 70 -3.78 -5.01 1.32
CA HIS A 70 -3.05 -4.93 2.59
C HIS A 70 -3.13 -3.53 3.23
N GLU A 71 -3.27 -2.48 2.46
CA GLU A 71 -3.58 -1.15 2.96
C GLU A 71 -5.00 -1.09 3.56
N ASP A 72 -5.97 -1.79 2.98
CA ASP A 72 -7.32 -1.92 3.53
C ASP A 72 -7.32 -2.71 4.85
N LEU A 73 -6.52 -3.77 4.96
CA LEU A 73 -6.33 -4.51 6.21
C LEU A 73 -5.77 -3.63 7.33
N PHE A 74 -4.86 -2.71 7.01
CA PHE A 74 -4.34 -1.78 8.02
C PHE A 74 -5.43 -0.79 8.49
N VAL A 75 -6.21 -0.25 7.56
CA VAL A 75 -7.35 0.62 7.91
C VAL A 75 -8.35 -0.14 8.78
N GLU A 76 -8.69 -1.37 8.40
CA GLU A 76 -9.58 -2.22 9.19
C GLU A 76 -9.04 -2.46 10.60
N LEU A 77 -7.77 -2.85 10.74
CA LEU A 77 -7.13 -3.08 12.05
C LEU A 77 -7.29 -1.89 12.99
N VAL A 78 -7.10 -0.67 12.50
CA VAL A 78 -7.08 0.52 13.35
C VAL A 78 -8.47 1.15 13.56
N THR A 79 -9.47 0.79 12.74
CA THR A 79 -10.82 1.37 12.80
C THR A 79 -11.85 0.39 13.37
N THR A 80 -11.68 -0.91 13.17
CA THR A 80 -12.59 -1.95 13.65
C THR A 80 -12.09 -2.49 15.00
N ASP A 81 -12.99 -2.71 15.95
CA ASP A 81 -12.69 -3.18 17.32
C ASP A 81 -11.50 -2.44 17.98
N ALA A 82 -11.27 -1.21 17.55
CA ALA A 82 -10.28 -0.28 18.09
C ALA A 82 -8.87 -0.88 18.27
N GLY A 83 -8.37 -1.54 17.22
CA GLY A 83 -7.01 -2.09 17.18
C GLY A 83 -6.88 -3.51 17.74
N MET A 84 -7.98 -4.18 18.06
CA MET A 84 -7.96 -5.61 18.35
C MET A 84 -7.75 -6.41 17.06
N PRO A 85 -6.61 -7.10 16.89
CA PRO A 85 -6.34 -7.78 15.65
C PRO A 85 -7.15 -9.08 15.54
N TYR A 86 -7.84 -9.26 14.40
CA TYR A 86 -8.30 -10.58 14.01
C TYR A 86 -7.12 -11.50 13.65
N SER A 87 -7.37 -12.81 13.57
CA SER A 87 -6.32 -13.79 13.25
C SER A 87 -5.65 -13.51 11.90
N TYR A 88 -6.41 -13.04 10.91
CA TYR A 88 -5.88 -12.71 9.59
C TYR A 88 -5.01 -11.44 9.57
N HIS A 89 -5.22 -10.44 10.44
CA HIS A 89 -4.29 -9.32 10.59
C HIS A 89 -2.91 -9.79 11.06
N LYS A 90 -2.87 -10.79 11.95
CA LYS A 90 -1.61 -11.38 12.41
C LYS A 90 -0.96 -12.24 11.33
N SER A 91 -1.75 -13.12 10.69
CA SER A 91 -1.21 -14.02 9.66
C SER A 91 -0.76 -13.31 8.38
N ASN A 92 -1.34 -12.16 8.06
CA ASN A 92 -0.91 -11.32 6.95
C ASN A 92 0.26 -10.37 7.29
N GLY A 93 0.57 -10.19 8.58
CA GLY A 93 1.65 -9.30 9.03
C GLY A 93 1.22 -7.85 9.29
N THR A 94 -0.08 -7.53 9.12
CA THR A 94 -0.62 -6.17 9.31
C THR A 94 -0.43 -5.68 10.75
N TYR A 95 -0.65 -6.57 11.72
CA TYR A 95 -0.42 -6.25 13.12
C TYR A 95 1.06 -5.96 13.41
N ASP A 96 1.97 -6.73 12.81
CA ASP A 96 3.42 -6.52 12.95
C ASP A 96 3.87 -5.21 12.28
N THR A 97 3.27 -4.85 11.14
CA THR A 97 3.48 -3.55 10.50
C THR A 97 3.09 -2.40 11.44
N ALA A 98 1.91 -2.47 12.06
CA ALA A 98 1.47 -1.44 13.01
C ALA A 98 2.41 -1.36 14.24
N LEU A 99 2.89 -2.48 14.77
CA LEU A 99 3.89 -2.50 15.84
C LEU A 99 5.22 -1.85 15.40
N GLN A 100 5.70 -2.16 14.20
CA GLN A 100 6.92 -1.56 13.66
C GLN A 100 6.78 -0.04 13.51
N LEU A 101 5.68 0.44 12.92
CA LEU A 101 5.47 1.85 12.65
C LEU A 101 5.30 2.68 13.92
N THR A 102 4.53 2.18 14.88
CA THR A 102 4.28 2.86 16.15
C THR A 102 5.43 2.73 17.14
N GLY A 103 6.17 1.60 17.10
CA GLY A 103 7.14 1.25 18.13
C GLY A 103 6.50 0.76 19.43
N PHE A 104 5.20 0.42 19.42
CA PHE A 104 4.54 -0.17 20.59
C PHE A 104 5.14 -1.53 20.94
N ASP A 105 5.25 -1.79 22.25
CA ASP A 105 5.56 -3.13 22.75
C ASP A 105 4.39 -4.08 22.47
N PRO A 106 4.62 -5.30 21.94
CA PRO A 106 3.54 -6.23 21.58
C PRO A 106 2.62 -6.62 22.73
N VAL A 107 3.16 -6.76 23.97
CA VAL A 107 2.34 -7.05 25.14
C VAL A 107 1.48 -5.85 25.51
N MET A 108 2.07 -4.66 25.50
CA MET A 108 1.34 -3.42 25.78
C MET A 108 0.27 -3.13 24.71
N ALA A 109 0.54 -3.41 23.45
CA ALA A 109 -0.44 -3.25 22.37
C ALA A 109 -1.67 -4.16 22.58
N SER A 110 -1.48 -5.39 23.08
CA SER A 110 -2.60 -6.29 23.38
C SER A 110 -3.42 -5.87 24.61
N ILE A 111 -2.81 -5.18 25.57
CA ILE A 111 -3.49 -4.71 26.79
C ILE A 111 -4.15 -3.34 26.57
N ARG A 112 -3.46 -2.46 25.82
CA ARG A 112 -3.86 -1.07 25.56
C ARG A 112 -4.22 -0.88 24.08
N HIS A 113 -5.09 -1.73 23.58
CA HIS A 113 -5.39 -1.78 22.13
C HIS A 113 -6.00 -0.48 21.58
N TYR A 114 -6.76 0.29 22.39
CA TYR A 114 -7.23 1.62 21.97
C TYR A 114 -6.10 2.61 21.77
N ASP A 115 -5.16 2.67 22.72
CA ASP A 115 -4.00 3.56 22.61
C ASP A 115 -3.08 3.14 21.44
N PHE A 116 -2.97 1.83 21.21
CA PHE A 116 -2.24 1.28 20.08
C PHE A 116 -2.90 1.66 18.73
N ALA A 117 -4.23 1.52 18.63
CA ALA A 117 -4.97 1.94 17.44
C ALA A 117 -4.81 3.44 17.17
N ASP A 118 -4.90 4.27 18.22
CA ASP A 118 -4.72 5.72 18.09
C ASP A 118 -3.28 6.06 17.66
N ALA A 119 -2.27 5.41 18.24
CA ALA A 119 -0.89 5.57 17.81
C ALA A 119 -0.67 5.12 16.35
N ALA A 120 -1.34 4.06 15.91
CA ALA A 120 -1.26 3.60 14.52
C ALA A 120 -1.94 4.58 13.55
N LYS A 121 -3.08 5.19 13.93
CA LYS A 121 -3.71 6.27 13.18
C LYS A 121 -2.86 7.54 13.13
N ASP A 122 -1.96 7.74 14.10
CA ASP A 122 -1.05 8.88 14.12
C ASP A 122 0.19 8.69 13.22
N THR A 123 0.40 7.51 12.66
CA THR A 123 1.52 7.27 11.75
C THR A 123 1.37 8.01 10.42
N PRO A 124 2.47 8.45 9.78
CA PRO A 124 2.45 8.99 8.42
C PRO A 124 1.85 8.01 7.40
N PHE A 125 1.99 6.71 7.61
CA PHE A 125 1.35 5.71 6.76
C PHE A 125 -0.17 5.92 6.69
N TYR A 126 -0.83 6.04 7.84
CA TYR A 126 -2.27 6.23 7.89
C TYR A 126 -2.71 7.64 7.48
N LYS A 127 -1.98 8.68 7.91
CA LYS A 127 -2.38 10.08 7.72
C LYS A 127 -2.02 10.67 6.36
N GLU A 128 -0.97 10.19 5.73
CA GLU A 128 -0.40 10.80 4.53
C GLU A 128 -0.34 9.82 3.36
N ILE A 129 0.21 8.61 3.56
CA ILE A 129 0.45 7.67 2.47
C ILE A 129 -0.88 7.07 1.99
N ILE A 130 -1.69 6.47 2.88
CA ILE A 130 -2.97 5.86 2.49
C ILE A 130 -3.92 6.86 1.79
N PRO A 131 -4.10 8.11 2.29
CA PRO A 131 -4.94 9.09 1.61
C PRO A 131 -4.42 9.55 0.25
N ALA A 132 -3.12 9.41 -0.02
CA ALA A 132 -2.52 9.75 -1.31
C ALA A 132 -2.60 8.61 -2.35
N MET A 133 -3.02 7.42 -1.94
CA MET A 133 -3.16 6.27 -2.82
C MET A 133 -4.37 6.38 -3.73
N LEU A 134 -4.19 5.93 -4.97
CA LEU A 134 -5.20 5.86 -6.01
C LEU A 134 -5.71 4.42 -6.16
N ASP A 135 -6.92 4.24 -6.65
CA ASP A 135 -7.42 2.91 -7.02
C ASP A 135 -6.77 2.44 -8.33
N TYR A 136 -6.48 3.36 -9.22
CA TYR A 136 -5.76 3.12 -10.47
C TYR A 136 -5.00 4.37 -10.92
N PHE A 137 -4.04 4.17 -11.83
CA PHE A 137 -3.37 5.23 -12.58
C PHE A 137 -3.38 4.89 -14.07
N GLU A 138 -3.72 5.85 -14.92
CA GLU A 138 -3.85 5.64 -16.37
C GLU A 138 -2.87 6.52 -17.13
N THR A 139 -2.27 5.93 -18.15
CA THR A 139 -1.48 6.64 -19.17
C THR A 139 -2.13 6.43 -20.54
N GLU A 140 -1.59 7.01 -21.59
CA GLU A 140 -2.10 6.84 -22.96
C GLU A 140 -2.25 5.36 -23.39
N HIS A 141 -1.39 4.46 -22.84
CA HIS A 141 -1.32 3.06 -23.30
C HIS A 141 -1.54 2.02 -22.21
N TYR A 142 -1.55 2.41 -20.92
CA TYR A 142 -1.59 1.49 -19.79
C TYR A 142 -2.51 1.97 -18.68
N VAL A 143 -3.19 1.03 -18.07
CA VAL A 143 -3.87 1.19 -16.79
C VAL A 143 -3.09 0.40 -15.75
N PHE A 144 -2.73 1.06 -14.66
CA PHE A 144 -2.02 0.45 -13.52
C PHE A 144 -3.01 0.30 -12.37
N THR A 145 -3.16 -0.91 -11.87
CA THR A 145 -4.03 -1.27 -10.75
C THR A 145 -3.37 -2.37 -9.94
N HIS A 146 -3.73 -2.51 -8.66
CA HIS A 146 -3.21 -3.59 -7.82
C HIS A 146 -3.81 -4.94 -8.19
N GLY A 147 -5.14 -5.02 -8.27
CA GLY A 147 -5.86 -6.27 -8.56
C GLY A 147 -6.27 -6.37 -10.03
N TRP A 148 -7.47 -5.96 -10.32
CA TRP A 148 -8.07 -6.04 -11.65
C TRP A 148 -8.92 -4.78 -11.92
N ILE A 149 -9.20 -4.52 -13.19
CA ILE A 149 -10.19 -3.51 -13.56
C ILE A 149 -11.58 -4.03 -13.21
N PRO A 150 -12.44 -3.25 -12.53
CA PRO A 150 -13.79 -3.65 -12.16
C PRO A 150 -14.57 -4.26 -13.31
N SER A 151 -15.09 -5.46 -13.11
CA SER A 151 -15.75 -6.27 -14.12
C SER A 151 -16.89 -7.09 -13.54
N ILE A 152 -17.82 -7.52 -14.41
CA ILE A 152 -18.94 -8.38 -14.06
C ILE A 152 -18.85 -9.69 -14.84
N PRO A 153 -19.26 -10.83 -14.24
CA PRO A 153 -19.29 -12.10 -14.93
C PRO A 153 -20.43 -12.15 -15.96
N ASN A 154 -20.13 -12.65 -17.15
CA ASN A 154 -21.09 -12.94 -18.18
C ASN A 154 -21.72 -14.34 -18.01
N ARG A 155 -22.78 -14.63 -18.74
CA ARG A 155 -23.47 -15.94 -18.70
C ARG A 155 -22.59 -17.11 -19.15
N ASP A 156 -21.61 -16.85 -20.01
CA ASP A 156 -20.64 -17.85 -20.52
C ASP A 156 -19.39 -17.98 -19.63
N LYS A 157 -19.40 -17.38 -18.42
CA LYS A 157 -18.29 -17.32 -17.47
C LYS A 157 -17.09 -16.47 -17.91
N SER A 158 -17.18 -15.74 -19.01
CA SER A 158 -16.23 -14.65 -19.32
C SER A 158 -16.55 -13.42 -18.48
N TYR A 159 -15.67 -12.43 -18.50
CA TYR A 159 -15.85 -11.18 -17.77
C TYR A 159 -15.92 -10.00 -18.76
N SER A 160 -16.81 -9.05 -18.49
CA SER A 160 -16.83 -7.76 -19.16
C SER A 160 -16.54 -6.65 -18.16
N TYR A 161 -15.71 -5.70 -18.56
CA TYR A 161 -15.49 -4.51 -17.75
C TYR A 161 -16.79 -3.74 -17.54
N ILE A 162 -16.96 -3.19 -16.35
CA ILE A 162 -18.04 -2.26 -16.07
C ILE A 162 -17.76 -1.01 -16.92
N SER A 163 -18.74 -0.52 -17.67
CA SER A 163 -18.56 0.63 -18.58
C SER A 163 -18.07 1.89 -17.85
N SER A 164 -18.47 2.05 -16.59
CA SER A 164 -18.07 3.13 -15.68
C SER A 164 -16.95 2.74 -14.71
N TRP A 165 -16.08 1.81 -15.07
CA TRP A 165 -15.05 1.30 -14.16
C TRP A 165 -14.15 2.40 -13.56
N ARG A 166 -13.97 3.53 -14.24
CA ARG A 166 -13.20 4.67 -13.73
C ARG A 166 -13.89 5.40 -12.57
N GLU A 167 -15.20 5.21 -12.44
CA GLU A 167 -16.05 5.80 -11.39
C GLU A 167 -16.44 4.75 -10.33
N ALA A 168 -15.84 3.56 -10.40
CA ALA A 168 -16.12 2.45 -9.49
C ALA A 168 -15.65 2.78 -8.06
N ASP A 169 -16.45 2.37 -7.09
CA ASP A 169 -16.10 2.50 -5.67
C ASP A 169 -14.90 1.61 -5.29
N ARG A 170 -14.19 1.98 -4.23
CA ARG A 170 -13.03 1.23 -3.72
C ARG A 170 -13.31 -0.27 -3.56
N GLU A 171 -14.49 -0.64 -3.09
CA GLU A 171 -14.90 -2.05 -2.91
C GLU A 171 -14.97 -2.85 -4.22
N GLN A 172 -15.02 -2.18 -5.37
CA GLN A 172 -15.06 -2.79 -6.69
C GLN A 172 -13.66 -2.99 -7.30
N TRP A 173 -12.65 -2.28 -6.76
CA TRP A 173 -11.24 -2.36 -7.13
C TRP A 173 -10.50 -3.38 -6.25
#